data_9f10a0bbe8bcb5da0cafb7333addcf99
#
_entry.id   9f10a0bbe8bcb5da0cafb7333addcf99
#
_cell.length_a   1.000
_cell.length_b   1.000
_cell.length_c   1.000
_cell.angle_alpha   90.00
_cell.angle_beta   90.00
_cell.angle_gamma   90.00
#
_symmetry.space_group_name_H-M   'P 1'
#
loop_
_entity.id
_entity.type
_entity.pdbx_description
1 polymer ?
#
loop_
_entity_poly.entity_id
_entity_poly.type
_entity_poly.pdbx_seq_one_letter_code
_entity_poly.pdbx_strand_id
1 'polypeptide(L)'
;MPSVADKSSVAELAQRAAAILLDRKANDVVLLSLEGVSDMTDYFLIASGTSDTHVRSLGSSVMEDMKKQTGQVAHHVEGLSQGRWVLLDYVDFVVHVFHPTLRNFYQIERLWADAKVVPITVGASR
;
A
#
# COMPACT_ATOMS: atom_id res chain seq x y z
N MET A 1 -9.69 5.27 -23.16
CA MET A 1 -9.34 4.86 -21.80
C MET A 1 -7.89 4.42 -21.73
N PRO A 2 -7.09 5.09 -20.96
CA PRO A 2 -5.70 4.69 -20.87
C PRO A 2 -5.59 3.30 -20.26
N SER A 3 -4.62 2.59 -20.70
CA SER A 3 -4.37 1.26 -20.22
C SER A 3 -3.81 1.33 -18.79
N VAL A 4 -4.39 0.55 -17.90
CA VAL A 4 -3.85 0.43 -16.55
C VAL A 4 -2.55 -0.34 -16.53
N ALA A 5 -2.18 -0.94 -17.64
CA ALA A 5 -0.92 -1.65 -17.76
C ALA A 5 0.26 -0.70 -17.93
N ASP A 6 0.00 0.58 -18.18
CA ASP A 6 1.06 1.57 -18.25
C ASP A 6 1.73 1.70 -16.87
N LYS A 7 3.03 1.44 -16.83
CA LYS A 7 3.75 1.46 -15.56
C LYS A 7 3.79 2.83 -14.91
N SER A 8 3.75 3.90 -15.70
CA SER A 8 3.65 5.25 -15.14
C SER A 8 2.37 5.43 -14.37
N SER A 9 1.26 4.91 -14.92
CA SER A 9 -0.03 5.00 -14.24
C SER A 9 -0.04 4.17 -12.97
N VAL A 10 0.59 3.01 -12.99
CA VAL A 10 0.68 2.16 -11.81
C VAL A 10 1.48 2.85 -10.72
N ALA A 11 2.60 3.45 -11.08
CA ALA A 11 3.42 4.19 -10.13
C ALA A 11 2.63 5.33 -9.49
N GLU A 12 1.85 6.05 -10.29
CA GLU A 12 1.03 7.15 -9.78
C GLU A 12 -0.05 6.65 -8.84
N LEU A 13 -0.66 5.51 -9.16
CA LEU A 13 -1.67 4.92 -8.29
C LEU A 13 -1.07 4.50 -6.95
N ALA A 14 0.10 3.88 -6.98
CA ALA A 14 0.79 3.48 -5.76
C ALA A 14 1.16 4.70 -4.92
N GLN A 15 1.62 5.79 -5.55
CA GLN A 15 1.92 7.04 -4.84
C GLN A 15 0.65 7.62 -4.23
N ARG A 16 -0.47 7.54 -4.94
CA ARG A 16 -1.75 8.04 -4.42
C ARG A 16 -2.17 7.27 -3.17
N ALA A 17 -2.04 5.95 -3.21
CA ALA A 17 -2.36 5.14 -2.04
C ALA A 17 -1.46 5.50 -0.87
N ALA A 18 -0.17 5.75 -1.12
CA ALA A 18 0.75 6.19 -0.08
C ALA A 18 0.32 7.54 0.51
N ALA A 19 -0.16 8.45 -0.34
CA ALA A 19 -0.66 9.75 0.12
C ALA A 19 -1.82 9.58 1.08
N ILE A 20 -2.74 8.69 0.76
CA ILE A 20 -3.90 8.44 1.60
C ILE A 20 -3.45 7.91 2.97
N LEU A 21 -2.53 6.96 2.97
CA LEU A 21 -2.02 6.41 4.22
C LEU A 21 -1.36 7.48 5.08
N LEU A 22 -0.53 8.31 4.48
CA LEU A 22 0.15 9.37 5.22
C LEU A 22 -0.84 10.40 5.75
N ASP A 23 -1.85 10.73 4.96
CA ASP A 23 -2.88 11.69 5.36
C ASP A 23 -3.67 11.18 6.56
N ARG A 24 -3.76 9.87 6.72
CA ARG A 24 -4.46 9.23 7.83
C ARG A 24 -3.51 8.79 8.94
N LYS A 25 -2.30 9.34 8.93
CA LYS A 25 -1.31 9.20 10.00
C LYS A 25 -0.75 7.79 10.15
N ALA A 26 -0.64 7.06 9.04
CA ALA A 26 0.04 5.78 9.03
C ALA A 26 1.51 5.99 9.37
N ASN A 27 2.11 4.99 10.02
CA ASN A 27 3.51 5.00 10.38
C ASN A 27 4.31 4.13 9.43
N ASP A 28 5.59 4.47 9.30
CA ASP A 28 6.58 3.64 8.59
C ASP A 28 6.09 3.23 7.19
N VAL A 29 5.62 4.21 6.43
CA VAL A 29 5.13 3.97 5.08
C VAL A 29 6.30 3.79 4.15
N VAL A 30 6.37 2.65 3.48
CA VAL A 30 7.45 2.30 2.57
C VAL A 30 6.85 1.80 1.27
N LEU A 31 7.33 2.33 0.15
CA LEU A 31 6.94 1.87 -1.18
C LEU A 31 8.12 1.14 -1.79
N LEU A 32 7.88 -0.11 -2.20
CA LEU A 32 8.91 -0.95 -2.79
C LEU A 32 8.56 -1.26 -4.23
N SER A 33 9.54 -1.11 -5.13
CA SER A 33 9.41 -1.58 -6.49
C SER A 33 9.86 -3.04 -6.54
N LEU A 34 9.02 -3.89 -7.08
CA LEU A 34 9.31 -5.31 -7.21
C LEU A 34 9.79 -5.67 -8.61
N GLU A 35 10.10 -4.68 -9.41
CA GLU A 35 10.62 -4.91 -10.75
C GLU A 35 11.89 -5.74 -10.68
N GLY A 36 11.93 -6.83 -11.44
CA GLY A 36 13.06 -7.73 -11.40
C GLY A 36 13.07 -8.69 -10.22
N VAL A 37 12.12 -8.53 -9.29
CA VAL A 37 12.05 -9.36 -8.08
C VAL A 37 10.82 -10.25 -8.11
N SER A 38 9.71 -9.75 -8.63
CA SER A 38 8.47 -10.49 -8.70
C SER A 38 7.77 -10.19 -10.02
N ASP A 39 7.15 -11.22 -10.60
CA ASP A 39 6.33 -11.06 -11.80
C ASP A 39 4.86 -10.89 -11.46
N MET A 40 4.49 -11.01 -10.18
CA MET A 40 3.09 -11.03 -9.80
C MET A 40 2.51 -9.64 -9.59
N THR A 41 3.34 -8.71 -9.15
CA THR A 41 2.89 -7.34 -8.92
C THR A 41 4.10 -6.42 -9.06
N ASP A 42 3.84 -5.13 -9.34
CA ASP A 42 4.92 -4.17 -9.57
C ASP A 42 5.38 -3.46 -8.30
N TYR A 43 4.50 -3.31 -7.32
CA TYR A 43 4.82 -2.55 -6.11
C TYR A 43 4.20 -3.18 -4.87
N PHE A 44 4.92 -3.08 -3.75
CA PHE A 44 4.36 -3.27 -2.43
C PHE A 44 4.36 -1.93 -1.72
N LEU A 45 3.22 -1.58 -1.14
CA LEU A 45 3.11 -0.41 -0.28
C LEU A 45 2.85 -0.92 1.12
N ILE A 46 3.76 -0.63 2.04
CA ILE A 46 3.74 -1.21 3.38
C ILE A 46 3.63 -0.08 4.40
N ALA A 47 2.74 -0.24 5.36
CA ALA A 47 2.53 0.76 6.38
C ALA A 47 2.10 0.09 7.68
N SER A 48 2.12 0.86 8.76
CA SER A 48 1.66 0.39 10.08
C SER A 48 0.63 1.35 10.64
N GLY A 49 -0.33 0.81 11.37
CA GLY A 49 -1.22 1.60 12.19
C GLY A 49 -0.77 1.51 13.64
N THR A 50 -1.38 2.28 14.53
CA THR A 50 -1.02 2.30 15.95
C THR A 50 -1.82 1.31 16.78
N SER A 51 -2.92 0.81 16.24
CA SER A 51 -3.81 -0.14 16.90
C SER A 51 -4.57 -0.90 15.83
N ASP A 52 -5.28 -1.95 16.23
CA ASP A 52 -6.11 -2.70 15.28
C ASP A 52 -7.23 -1.81 14.71
N THR A 53 -7.81 -0.93 15.51
CA THR A 53 -8.80 0.04 15.02
C THR A 53 -8.20 0.95 13.96
N HIS A 54 -6.99 1.45 14.20
CA HIS A 54 -6.31 2.32 13.25
C HIS A 54 -5.97 1.57 11.96
N VAL A 55 -5.51 0.33 12.09
CA VAL A 55 -5.19 -0.51 10.91
C VAL A 55 -6.43 -0.73 10.05
N ARG A 56 -7.57 -1.05 10.68
CA ARG A 56 -8.82 -1.20 9.94
C ARG A 56 -9.23 0.09 9.26
N SER A 57 -9.10 1.20 9.97
CA SER A 57 -9.43 2.51 9.44
C SER A 57 -8.55 2.86 8.24
N LEU A 58 -7.26 2.57 8.33
CA LEU A 58 -6.34 2.82 7.21
C LEU A 58 -6.73 2.02 5.98
N GLY A 59 -7.04 0.74 6.16
CA GLY A 59 -7.47 -0.10 5.05
C GLY A 59 -8.75 0.42 4.41
N SER A 60 -9.74 0.75 5.23
CA SER A 60 -11.02 1.26 4.73
C SER A 60 -10.84 2.60 4.00
N SER A 61 -9.98 3.46 4.52
CA SER A 61 -9.73 4.77 3.91
C SER A 61 -9.06 4.62 2.55
N VAL A 62 -8.10 3.72 2.43
CA VAL A 62 -7.45 3.49 1.14
C VAL A 62 -8.48 2.99 0.13
N MET A 63 -9.31 2.02 0.52
CA MET A 63 -10.32 1.48 -0.38
C MET A 63 -11.29 2.55 -0.85
N GLU A 64 -11.79 3.35 0.09
CA GLU A 64 -12.77 4.36 -0.21
C GLU A 64 -12.18 5.50 -1.05
N ASP A 65 -11.03 6.00 -0.64
CA ASP A 65 -10.43 7.15 -1.30
C ASP A 65 -9.84 6.79 -2.66
N MET A 66 -9.29 5.58 -2.82
CA MET A 66 -8.82 5.14 -4.13
C MET A 66 -9.99 5.05 -5.11
N LYS A 67 -11.12 4.52 -4.66
CA LYS A 67 -12.29 4.43 -5.51
C LYS A 67 -12.77 5.82 -5.92
N LYS A 68 -12.82 6.75 -4.98
CA LYS A 68 -13.29 8.12 -5.24
C LYS A 68 -12.34 8.89 -6.14
N GLN A 69 -11.04 8.77 -5.88
CA GLN A 69 -10.05 9.62 -6.54
C GLN A 69 -9.54 9.04 -7.86
N THR A 70 -9.54 7.72 -8.00
CA THR A 70 -8.94 7.09 -9.17
C THR A 70 -9.86 6.09 -9.87
N GLY A 71 -10.97 5.72 -9.25
CA GLY A 71 -11.86 4.69 -9.77
C GLY A 71 -11.37 3.28 -9.53
N GLN A 72 -10.22 3.11 -8.88
CA GLN A 72 -9.65 1.79 -8.65
C GLN A 72 -10.32 1.11 -7.46
N VAL A 73 -10.63 -0.16 -7.64
CA VAL A 73 -11.25 -0.99 -6.60
C VAL A 73 -10.35 -2.20 -6.37
N ALA A 74 -10.10 -2.52 -5.10
CA ALA A 74 -9.27 -3.68 -4.78
C ALA A 74 -9.92 -4.96 -5.29
N HIS A 75 -9.14 -5.81 -5.94
CA HIS A 75 -9.62 -7.10 -6.44
C HIS A 75 -9.80 -8.08 -5.31
N HIS A 76 -8.97 -7.96 -4.28
CA HIS A 76 -9.00 -8.89 -3.17
C HIS A 76 -8.64 -8.14 -1.90
N VAL A 77 -9.36 -8.43 -0.82
CA VAL A 77 -9.17 -7.76 0.47
C VAL A 77 -9.12 -8.83 1.55
N GLU A 78 -8.13 -8.76 2.42
CA GLU A 78 -8.02 -9.68 3.56
C GLU A 78 -7.70 -8.91 4.83
N GLY A 79 -8.15 -9.46 5.95
CA GLY A 79 -7.75 -9.00 7.27
C GLY A 79 -8.44 -7.76 7.79
N LEU A 80 -9.39 -7.21 7.02
CA LEU A 80 -10.01 -5.93 7.37
C LEU A 80 -10.80 -6.02 8.67
N SER A 81 -11.43 -7.15 8.95
CA SER A 81 -12.24 -7.28 10.16
C SER A 81 -11.41 -7.36 11.42
N GLN A 82 -10.20 -7.88 11.34
CA GLN A 82 -9.36 -8.11 12.51
C GLN A 82 -8.39 -6.96 12.78
N GLY A 83 -7.96 -6.27 11.75
CA GLY A 83 -7.10 -5.11 11.93
C GLY A 83 -5.68 -5.44 12.37
N ARG A 84 -5.19 -6.63 12.07
CA ARG A 84 -3.82 -7.00 12.41
C ARG A 84 -2.91 -6.96 11.19
N TRP A 85 -3.39 -7.41 10.06
CA TRP A 85 -2.66 -7.37 8.79
C TRP A 85 -3.71 -7.26 7.71
N VAL A 86 -3.88 -6.04 7.19
CA VAL A 86 -4.82 -5.78 6.10
C VAL A 86 -4.06 -5.86 4.79
N LEU A 87 -4.59 -6.61 3.85
CA LEU A 87 -4.03 -6.74 2.52
C LEU A 87 -5.05 -6.25 1.51
N LEU A 88 -4.67 -5.29 0.69
CA LEU A 88 -5.51 -4.76 -0.39
C LEU A 88 -4.78 -5.02 -1.70
N ASP A 89 -5.31 -5.95 -2.49
CA ASP A 89 -4.67 -6.38 -3.73
C ASP A 89 -5.29 -5.63 -4.91
N TYR A 90 -4.53 -4.73 -5.49
CA TYR A 90 -4.94 -3.97 -6.68
C TYR A 90 -4.33 -4.54 -7.96
N VAL A 91 -3.81 -5.76 -7.91
CA VAL A 91 -3.18 -6.48 -9.01
C VAL A 91 -1.78 -5.96 -9.31
N ASP A 92 -1.67 -4.71 -9.77
CA ASP A 92 -0.38 -4.14 -10.14
C ASP A 92 0.38 -3.59 -8.94
N PHE A 93 -0.31 -3.39 -7.84
CA PHE A 93 0.33 -3.08 -6.56
C PHE A 93 -0.51 -3.66 -5.43
N VAL A 94 0.14 -3.96 -4.31
CA VAL A 94 -0.51 -4.53 -3.14
C VAL A 94 -0.19 -3.66 -1.94
N VAL A 95 -1.23 -3.29 -1.18
CA VAL A 95 -1.08 -2.50 0.02
C VAL A 95 -1.14 -3.44 1.23
N HIS A 96 -0.14 -3.32 2.09
CA HIS A 96 -0.06 -4.08 3.35
C HIS A 96 -0.08 -3.10 4.51
N VAL A 97 -1.06 -3.23 5.40
CA VAL A 97 -1.12 -2.41 6.60
C VAL A 97 -1.06 -3.34 7.81
N PHE A 98 -0.08 -3.11 8.66
CA PHE A 98 0.21 -4.00 9.79
C PHE A 98 -0.07 -3.33 11.12
N HIS A 99 -0.53 -4.12 12.08
CA HIS A 99 -0.41 -3.76 13.47
C HIS A 99 1.09 -3.74 13.80
N PRO A 100 1.56 -2.82 14.65
CA PRO A 100 3.00 -2.68 14.90
C PRO A 100 3.67 -3.97 15.38
N THR A 101 2.96 -4.76 16.18
CA THR A 101 3.50 -6.02 16.69
C THR A 101 3.83 -6.97 15.54
N LEU A 102 2.94 -7.07 14.55
CA LEU A 102 3.18 -7.96 13.42
C LEU A 102 4.27 -7.43 12.49
N ARG A 103 4.33 -6.11 12.31
CA ARG A 103 5.37 -5.50 11.47
C ARG A 103 6.75 -5.86 11.99
N ASN A 104 6.93 -5.72 13.30
CA ASN A 104 8.20 -6.05 13.93
C ASN A 104 8.49 -7.54 13.87
N PHE A 105 7.46 -8.37 14.08
CA PHE A 105 7.62 -9.82 14.13
C PHE A 105 8.05 -10.38 12.78
N TYR A 106 7.37 -9.97 11.72
CA TYR A 106 7.64 -10.53 10.40
C TYR A 106 8.77 -9.82 9.67
N GLN A 107 9.04 -8.57 10.02
CA GLN A 107 10.07 -7.77 9.35
C GLN A 107 9.91 -7.87 7.84
N ILE A 108 8.70 -7.57 7.39
CA ILE A 108 8.27 -7.82 6.00
C ILE A 108 9.22 -7.21 4.97
N GLU A 109 9.82 -6.08 5.30
CA GLU A 109 10.75 -5.42 4.38
C GLU A 109 11.99 -6.26 4.09
N ARG A 110 12.36 -7.12 5.03
CA ARG A 110 13.56 -7.96 4.86
C ARG A 110 13.30 -9.14 3.94
N LEU A 111 12.03 -9.53 3.78
CA LEU A 111 11.67 -10.58 2.85
C LEU A 111 11.88 -10.13 1.42
N TRP A 112 11.94 -8.82 1.21
CA TRP A 112 12.10 -8.22 -0.11
C TRP A 112 13.35 -7.34 -0.16
N ALA A 113 14.44 -7.84 0.42
CA ALA A 113 15.69 -7.06 0.52
C ALA A 113 16.20 -6.62 -0.84
N ASP A 114 15.90 -7.39 -1.90
CA ASP A 114 16.33 -7.05 -3.25
C ASP A 114 15.43 -6.02 -3.93
N ALA A 115 14.30 -5.69 -3.33
CA ALA A 115 13.40 -4.70 -3.88
C ALA A 115 13.98 -3.31 -3.70
N LYS A 116 13.67 -2.42 -4.65
CA LYS A 116 14.14 -1.04 -4.58
C LYS A 116 13.13 -0.20 -3.82
N VAL A 117 13.61 0.59 -2.86
CA VAL A 117 12.77 1.55 -2.15
C VAL A 117 12.51 2.73 -3.07
N VAL A 118 11.23 3.06 -3.24
CA VAL A 118 10.81 4.17 -4.10
C VAL A 118 10.44 5.34 -3.20
N PRO A 119 11.00 6.53 -3.46
CA PRO A 119 10.63 7.71 -2.67
C PRO A 119 9.15 8.02 -2.81
N ILE A 120 8.53 8.40 -1.69
CA ILE A 120 7.12 8.79 -1.70
C ILE A 120 7.09 10.30 -1.90
N THR A 121 6.37 10.72 -2.93
CA THR A 121 6.43 12.11 -3.40
C THR A 121 5.23 12.94 -3.00
N VAL A 122 4.33 12.38 -2.20
CA VAL A 122 3.07 13.05 -1.88
C VAL A 122 3.25 14.38 -1.16
N GLY A 123 4.28 14.47 -0.32
CA GLY A 123 4.53 15.71 0.41
C GLY A 123 4.93 16.85 -0.50
N ALA A 124 5.54 16.56 -1.61
CA ALA A 124 6.01 17.58 -2.53
C ALA A 124 4.89 18.22 -3.33
N SER A 125 3.76 17.55 -3.42
CA SER A 125 2.64 18.07 -4.21
C SER A 125 1.69 18.94 -3.41
N ARG A 126 2.02 19.22 -2.19
CA ARG A 126 1.16 20.02 -1.33
C ARG A 126 1.47 21.51 -1.38
#